data_4206c120d784a65eb7de56c246844593
#
_entry.id   4206c120d784a65eb7de56c246844593
#
_cell.length_a   1.000
_cell.length_b   1.000
_cell.length_c   1.000
_cell.angle_alpha   90.00
_cell.angle_beta   90.00
_cell.angle_gamma   90.00
#
_symmetry.space_group_name_H-M   'P 1'
#
loop_
_entity.id
_entity.type
_entity.pdbx_description
1 polymer ?
#
loop_
_entity_poly.entity_id
_entity_poly.type
_entity_poly.pdbx_seq_one_letter_code
_entity_poly.pdbx_strand_id
1 'polypeptide(L)'
;MWRYLIPLALFVMVAVFLWRGLALHPNEVPSALIGKQMPDFALPTLADAEAKIGSRDIAGKVALVNVWATWCIECRHEHGFLVTLAKSGMPIYGLNLKDDRPAALGWLASLGNPYVASAFDADGTVAVDWGVTAAPETFLIGRDGKVLFKHISPLTAQVWQHDFLPLIEAQCRESEAGCPRLTALASR
;
A
#
# COMPACT_ATOMS: atom_id res chain seq x y z
N MET A 1 -19.89 -50.27 -16.19
CA MET A 1 -19.66 -49.40 -15.02
C MET A 1 -18.35 -48.61 -15.11
N TRP A 2 -17.24 -49.17 -15.54
CA TRP A 2 -15.92 -48.50 -15.68
C TRP A 2 -15.94 -47.26 -16.58
N ARG A 3 -16.74 -47.26 -17.64
CA ARG A 3 -16.89 -46.13 -18.58
C ARG A 3 -17.41 -44.84 -17.92
N TYR A 4 -18.05 -44.90 -16.75
CA TYR A 4 -18.52 -43.75 -15.98
C TYR A 4 -17.60 -43.40 -14.82
N LEU A 5 -16.82 -44.37 -14.33
CA LEU A 5 -15.88 -44.15 -13.23
C LEU A 5 -14.65 -43.30 -13.65
N ILE A 6 -14.18 -43.50 -14.89
CA ILE A 6 -13.03 -42.77 -15.42
C ILE A 6 -13.32 -41.24 -15.51
N PRO A 7 -14.41 -40.78 -16.15
CA PRO A 7 -14.71 -39.34 -16.20
C PRO A 7 -15.03 -38.77 -14.83
N LEU A 8 -15.65 -39.54 -13.93
CA LEU A 8 -15.89 -39.09 -12.55
C LEU A 8 -14.59 -38.90 -11.78
N ALA A 9 -13.65 -39.87 -11.89
CA ALA A 9 -12.34 -39.75 -11.25
C ALA A 9 -11.54 -38.53 -11.78
N LEU A 10 -11.58 -38.30 -13.09
CA LEU A 10 -10.95 -37.15 -13.71
C LEU A 10 -11.56 -35.83 -13.21
N PHE A 11 -12.91 -35.78 -13.13
CA PHE A 11 -13.61 -34.61 -12.61
C PHE A 11 -13.22 -34.30 -11.15
N VAL A 12 -13.20 -35.31 -10.28
CA VAL A 12 -12.81 -35.19 -8.87
C VAL A 12 -11.35 -34.72 -8.77
N MET A 13 -10.46 -35.30 -9.59
CA MET A 13 -9.05 -34.88 -9.63
C MET A 13 -8.91 -33.40 -9.99
N VAL A 14 -9.58 -32.94 -11.05
CA VAL A 14 -9.57 -31.55 -11.49
C VAL A 14 -10.19 -30.63 -10.41
N ALA A 15 -11.30 -31.04 -9.81
CA ALA A 15 -11.96 -30.29 -8.76
C ALA A 15 -11.05 -30.10 -7.53
N VAL A 16 -10.35 -31.17 -7.11
CA VAL A 16 -9.37 -31.08 -6.00
C VAL A 16 -8.18 -30.20 -6.37
N PHE A 17 -7.69 -30.32 -7.61
CA PHE A 17 -6.59 -29.48 -8.08
C PHE A 17 -6.97 -27.97 -8.12
N LEU A 18 -8.17 -27.66 -8.63
CA LEU A 18 -8.70 -26.30 -8.64
C LEU A 18 -8.93 -25.77 -7.22
N TRP A 19 -9.48 -26.59 -6.33
CA TRP A 19 -9.66 -26.20 -4.92
C TRP A 19 -8.31 -25.87 -4.26
N ARG A 20 -7.29 -26.71 -4.49
CA ARG A 20 -5.94 -26.42 -3.98
C ARG A 20 -5.35 -25.17 -4.61
N GLY A 21 -5.59 -24.95 -5.90
CA GLY A 21 -5.16 -23.73 -6.59
C GLY A 21 -5.79 -22.45 -6.04
N LEU A 22 -7.07 -22.50 -5.69
CA LEU A 22 -7.79 -21.39 -5.07
C LEU A 22 -7.35 -21.10 -3.61
N ALA A 23 -6.82 -22.11 -2.91
CA ALA A 23 -6.27 -21.95 -1.57
C ALA A 23 -4.83 -21.35 -1.55
N LEU A 24 -4.18 -21.31 -2.70
CA LEU A 24 -2.91 -20.57 -2.85
C LEU A 24 -3.25 -19.08 -2.90
N HIS A 25 -2.63 -18.30 -2.02
CA HIS A 25 -2.83 -16.85 -1.97
C HIS A 25 -2.16 -16.19 -3.19
N PRO A 26 -2.90 -15.80 -4.25
CA PRO A 26 -2.32 -15.21 -5.46
C PRO A 26 -1.75 -13.80 -5.23
N ASN A 27 -1.95 -13.23 -4.05
CA ASN A 27 -1.54 -11.86 -3.72
C ASN A 27 -0.08 -11.74 -3.26
N GLU A 28 0.66 -12.85 -3.19
CA GLU A 28 2.08 -12.84 -2.84
C GLU A 28 2.97 -12.88 -4.10
N VAL A 29 2.71 -12.04 -5.10
CA VAL A 29 3.73 -11.78 -6.11
C VAL A 29 4.76 -10.85 -5.47
N PRO A 30 5.98 -11.32 -5.15
CA PRO A 30 7.01 -10.46 -4.58
C PRO A 30 7.22 -9.29 -5.53
N SER A 31 6.96 -8.08 -5.07
CA SER A 31 7.22 -6.90 -5.88
C SER A 31 8.69 -6.87 -6.27
N ALA A 32 8.96 -6.70 -7.55
CA ALA A 32 10.33 -6.56 -8.06
C ALA A 32 11.11 -5.39 -7.41
N LEU A 33 10.42 -4.53 -6.67
CA LEU A 33 11.00 -3.39 -5.96
C LEU A 33 11.46 -3.71 -4.54
N ILE A 34 11.05 -4.83 -3.93
CA ILE A 34 11.46 -5.18 -2.57
C ILE A 34 12.99 -5.29 -2.50
N GLY A 35 13.60 -4.60 -1.56
CA GLY A 35 15.05 -4.50 -1.38
C GLY A 35 15.74 -3.51 -2.32
N LYS A 36 15.05 -2.92 -3.29
CA LYS A 36 15.59 -1.92 -4.22
C LYS A 36 15.23 -0.51 -3.77
N GLN A 37 15.98 0.47 -4.29
CA GLN A 37 15.61 1.88 -4.14
C GLN A 37 14.22 2.14 -4.72
N MET A 38 13.41 2.93 -4.01
CA MET A 38 12.15 3.38 -4.55
C MET A 38 12.40 4.15 -5.85
N PRO A 39 11.54 3.97 -6.87
CA PRO A 39 11.65 4.73 -8.12
C PRO A 39 11.64 6.23 -7.85
N ASP A 40 12.50 6.95 -8.54
CA ASP A 40 12.54 8.41 -8.42
C ASP A 40 11.33 9.04 -9.09
N PHE A 41 10.74 10.03 -8.45
CA PHE A 41 9.62 10.77 -9.00
C PHE A 41 9.58 12.20 -8.48
N ALA A 42 8.87 13.07 -9.21
CA ALA A 42 8.54 14.43 -8.78
C ALA A 42 7.21 14.82 -9.44
N LEU A 43 6.14 14.88 -8.65
CA LEU A 43 4.80 15.21 -9.09
C LEU A 43 4.27 16.47 -8.40
N PRO A 44 3.32 17.18 -9.00
CA PRO A 44 2.54 18.19 -8.28
C PRO A 44 1.89 17.59 -7.04
N THR A 45 1.78 18.37 -5.97
CA THR A 45 0.98 17.91 -4.83
C THR A 45 -0.51 18.00 -5.17
N LEU A 46 -1.31 17.16 -4.51
CA LEU A 46 -2.76 17.23 -4.66
C LEU A 46 -3.32 18.59 -4.19
N ALA A 47 -2.75 19.13 -3.09
CA ALA A 47 -3.21 20.37 -2.49
C ALA A 47 -2.82 21.63 -3.31
N ASP A 48 -1.66 21.59 -3.97
CA ASP A 48 -1.12 22.72 -4.73
C ASP A 48 -0.44 22.19 -6.00
N ALA A 49 -0.90 22.64 -7.15
CA ALA A 49 -0.36 22.23 -8.45
C ALA A 49 1.04 22.76 -8.74
N GLU A 50 1.44 23.86 -8.10
CA GLU A 50 2.76 24.48 -8.27
C GLU A 50 3.80 23.85 -7.33
N ALA A 51 3.37 23.36 -6.17
CA ALA A 51 4.22 22.65 -5.23
C ALA A 51 4.47 21.22 -5.70
N LYS A 52 5.71 20.74 -5.56
CA LYS A 52 6.09 19.37 -5.93
C LYS A 52 6.44 18.53 -4.71
N ILE A 53 6.16 17.25 -4.83
CA ILE A 53 6.59 16.21 -3.90
C ILE A 53 7.23 15.07 -4.68
N GLY A 54 8.26 14.46 -4.12
CA GLY A 54 8.98 13.36 -4.76
C GLY A 54 9.68 12.43 -3.79
N SER A 55 10.46 11.50 -4.34
CA SER A 55 11.22 10.50 -3.60
C SER A 55 12.16 11.11 -2.56
N ARG A 56 12.71 12.31 -2.82
CA ARG A 56 13.61 13.02 -1.89
C ARG A 56 12.93 13.46 -0.60
N ASP A 57 11.63 13.75 -0.63
CA ASP A 57 10.85 14.18 0.54
C ASP A 57 10.57 13.00 1.49
N ILE A 58 10.61 11.78 0.95
CA ILE A 58 10.38 10.52 1.66
C ILE A 58 11.70 9.95 2.20
N ALA A 59 12.79 10.10 1.44
CA ALA A 59 14.10 9.56 1.79
C ALA A 59 14.58 10.03 3.17
N GLY A 60 15.30 9.16 3.87
CA GLY A 60 15.81 9.42 5.23
C GLY A 60 14.80 9.12 6.35
N LYS A 61 13.58 8.71 6.02
CA LYS A 61 12.50 8.42 6.97
C LYS A 61 11.95 7.00 6.73
N VAL A 62 11.52 6.34 7.80
CA VAL A 62 10.64 5.18 7.67
C VAL A 62 9.23 5.71 7.45
N ALA A 63 8.65 5.43 6.29
CA ALA A 63 7.38 6.01 5.88
C ALA A 63 6.55 5.02 5.06
N LEU A 64 5.24 5.26 4.98
CA LEU A 64 4.36 4.59 4.04
C LEU A 64 4.15 5.45 2.79
N VAL A 65 4.07 4.77 1.63
CA VAL A 65 3.50 5.34 0.42
C VAL A 65 2.25 4.54 0.10
N ASN A 66 1.11 5.20 0.15
CA ASN A 66 -0.20 4.58 -0.09
C ASN A 66 -0.78 5.09 -1.41
N VAL A 67 -1.11 4.16 -2.30
CA VAL A 67 -1.76 4.42 -3.58
C VAL A 67 -3.26 4.41 -3.39
N TRP A 68 -3.93 5.50 -3.77
CA TRP A 68 -5.35 5.67 -3.54
C TRP A 68 -6.03 6.49 -4.62
N ALA A 69 -7.36 6.40 -4.68
CA ALA A 69 -8.18 7.23 -5.56
C ALA A 69 -9.63 7.32 -5.04
N THR A 70 -10.37 8.34 -5.48
CA THR A 70 -11.78 8.51 -5.11
C THR A 70 -12.70 7.45 -5.71
N TRP A 71 -12.36 6.93 -6.89
CA TRP A 71 -13.09 5.85 -7.57
C TRP A 71 -12.83 4.46 -6.95
N CYS A 72 -11.86 4.34 -6.03
CA CYS A 72 -11.46 3.09 -5.39
C CYS A 72 -12.32 2.83 -4.13
N ILE A 73 -13.20 1.83 -4.20
CA ILE A 73 -14.09 1.51 -3.07
C ILE A 73 -13.32 0.91 -1.87
N GLU A 74 -12.31 0.10 -2.15
CA GLU A 74 -11.46 -0.51 -1.13
C GLU A 74 -10.58 0.51 -0.42
N CYS A 75 -10.17 1.59 -1.11
CA CYS A 75 -9.47 2.70 -0.49
C CYS A 75 -10.33 3.41 0.57
N ARG A 76 -11.66 3.44 0.36
CA ARG A 76 -12.60 3.97 1.36
C ARG A 76 -12.67 3.11 2.62
N HIS A 77 -12.56 1.79 2.47
CA HIS A 77 -12.58 0.87 3.60
C HIS A 77 -11.35 1.02 4.49
N GLU A 78 -10.15 1.20 3.90
CA GLU A 78 -8.91 1.36 4.69
C GLU A 78 -8.71 2.77 5.24
N HIS A 79 -9.37 3.78 4.68
CA HIS A 79 -9.09 5.20 4.95
C HIS A 79 -9.12 5.57 6.44
N GLY A 80 -10.14 5.09 7.16
CA GLY A 80 -10.26 5.31 8.60
C GLY A 80 -9.08 4.75 9.40
N PHE A 81 -8.52 3.62 8.95
CA PHE A 81 -7.35 3.03 9.56
C PHE A 81 -6.09 3.84 9.25
N LEU A 82 -5.92 4.32 8.02
CA LEU A 82 -4.82 5.23 7.65
C LEU A 82 -4.85 6.53 8.48
N VAL A 83 -6.03 7.11 8.70
CA VAL A 83 -6.18 8.28 9.58
C VAL A 83 -5.74 7.96 11.01
N THR A 84 -6.05 6.77 11.51
CA THR A 84 -5.61 6.32 12.84
C THR A 84 -4.09 6.14 12.91
N LEU A 85 -3.49 5.53 11.88
CA LEU A 85 -2.03 5.37 11.77
C LEU A 85 -1.31 6.72 11.72
N ALA A 86 -1.81 7.66 10.93
CA ALA A 86 -1.22 9.00 10.84
C ALA A 86 -1.27 9.73 12.21
N LYS A 87 -2.39 9.60 12.94
CA LYS A 87 -2.52 10.14 14.30
C LYS A 87 -1.60 9.46 15.31
N SER A 88 -1.24 8.19 15.11
CA SER A 88 -0.27 7.51 15.94
C SER A 88 1.17 7.92 15.68
N GLY A 89 1.42 8.75 14.67
CA GLY A 89 2.74 9.28 14.33
C GLY A 89 3.41 8.60 13.13
N MET A 90 2.71 7.73 12.41
CA MET A 90 3.25 7.12 11.17
C MET A 90 3.20 8.13 10.02
N PRO A 91 4.34 8.48 9.39
CA PRO A 91 4.35 9.30 8.19
C PRO A 91 3.76 8.51 7.02
N ILE A 92 2.71 9.04 6.40
CA ILE A 92 2.06 8.45 5.24
C ILE A 92 2.08 9.47 4.11
N TYR A 93 2.58 9.07 2.95
CA TYR A 93 2.55 9.83 1.72
C TYR A 93 1.53 9.21 0.77
N GLY A 94 0.66 10.03 0.18
CA GLY A 94 -0.32 9.57 -0.79
C GLY A 94 0.24 9.60 -2.21
N LEU A 95 -0.09 8.60 -3.02
CA LEU A 95 0.00 8.65 -4.48
C LEU A 95 -1.43 8.57 -5.02
N ASN A 96 -1.99 9.71 -5.38
CA ASN A 96 -3.36 9.80 -5.89
C ASN A 96 -3.36 9.47 -7.37
N LEU A 97 -3.97 8.34 -7.71
CA LEU A 97 -3.86 7.67 -9.01
C LEU A 97 -5.03 8.00 -9.93
N LYS A 98 -4.76 8.63 -11.08
CA LYS A 98 -5.74 8.85 -12.17
C LYS A 98 -7.09 9.33 -11.65
N ASP A 99 -7.08 10.42 -10.90
CA ASP A 99 -8.24 10.90 -10.17
C ASP A 99 -8.63 12.33 -10.60
N ASP A 100 -9.79 12.78 -10.18
CA ASP A 100 -10.22 14.17 -10.30
C ASP A 100 -9.74 14.95 -9.06
N ARG A 101 -8.94 16.01 -9.28
CA ARG A 101 -8.33 16.77 -8.20
C ARG A 101 -9.36 17.39 -7.23
N PRO A 102 -10.44 18.07 -7.69
CA PRO A 102 -11.51 18.55 -6.82
C PRO A 102 -12.17 17.45 -6.02
N ALA A 103 -12.48 16.30 -6.63
CA ALA A 103 -13.09 15.17 -5.95
C ALA A 103 -12.14 14.59 -4.87
N ALA A 104 -10.85 14.46 -5.17
CA ALA A 104 -9.85 13.97 -4.23
C ALA A 104 -9.67 14.92 -3.02
N LEU A 105 -9.65 16.22 -3.25
CA LEU A 105 -9.61 17.22 -2.18
C LEU A 105 -10.87 17.18 -1.31
N GLY A 106 -12.06 17.08 -1.92
CA GLY A 106 -13.34 16.93 -1.23
C GLY A 106 -13.40 15.67 -0.38
N TRP A 107 -12.85 14.55 -0.88
CA TRP A 107 -12.70 13.31 -0.13
C TRP A 107 -11.89 13.50 1.15
N LEU A 108 -10.67 14.03 1.02
CA LEU A 108 -9.79 14.25 2.19
C LEU A 108 -10.38 15.25 3.19
N ALA A 109 -11.10 16.27 2.70
CA ALA A 109 -11.78 17.22 3.58
C ALA A 109 -12.92 16.57 4.37
N SER A 110 -13.63 15.61 3.77
CA SER A 110 -14.81 14.97 4.39
C SER A 110 -14.45 13.79 5.30
N LEU A 111 -13.41 13.02 4.97
CA LEU A 111 -13.04 11.79 5.68
C LEU A 111 -11.81 11.94 6.58
N GLY A 112 -11.17 13.11 6.54
CA GLY A 112 -9.89 13.38 7.18
C GLY A 112 -8.72 13.09 6.24
N ASN A 113 -7.60 13.80 6.44
CA ASN A 113 -6.40 13.64 5.63
C ASN A 113 -5.32 12.90 6.43
N PRO A 114 -4.98 11.64 6.07
CA PRO A 114 -3.93 10.88 6.72
C PRO A 114 -2.53 11.22 6.18
N TYR A 115 -2.43 11.94 5.07
CA TYR A 115 -1.19 12.12 4.34
C TYR A 115 -0.42 13.35 4.80
N VAL A 116 0.90 13.19 4.97
CA VAL A 116 1.84 14.32 5.11
C VAL A 116 1.75 15.20 3.86
N ALA A 117 1.76 14.55 2.70
CA ALA A 117 1.44 15.15 1.41
C ALA A 117 0.97 14.05 0.46
N SER A 118 0.20 14.40 -0.56
CA SER A 118 -0.24 13.46 -1.60
C SER A 118 0.24 13.97 -2.95
N ALA A 119 0.99 13.12 -3.67
CA ALA A 119 1.38 13.33 -5.06
C ALA A 119 0.16 13.10 -5.95
N PHE A 120 -0.04 13.93 -6.96
CA PHE A 120 -1.13 13.82 -7.92
C PHE A 120 -0.62 13.21 -9.23
N ASP A 121 -0.81 11.90 -9.39
CA ASP A 121 -0.40 11.11 -10.55
C ASP A 121 -1.56 11.01 -11.55
N ALA A 122 -1.82 12.12 -12.24
CA ALA A 122 -2.99 12.28 -13.10
C ALA A 122 -3.04 11.28 -14.27
N ASP A 123 -1.89 10.94 -14.82
CA ASP A 123 -1.76 9.99 -15.95
C ASP A 123 -1.38 8.56 -15.49
N GLY A 124 -0.97 8.39 -14.24
CA GLY A 124 -0.58 7.10 -13.66
C GLY A 124 0.83 6.65 -14.02
N THR A 125 1.67 7.54 -14.52
CA THR A 125 3.04 7.20 -14.94
C THR A 125 3.89 6.73 -13.77
N VAL A 126 3.83 7.45 -12.64
CA VAL A 126 4.58 7.08 -11.43
C VAL A 126 4.08 5.76 -10.85
N ALA A 127 2.77 5.53 -10.84
CA ALA A 127 2.21 4.25 -10.42
C ALA A 127 2.74 3.08 -11.25
N VAL A 128 2.90 3.25 -12.57
CA VAL A 128 3.50 2.22 -13.45
C VAL A 128 4.96 1.96 -13.06
N ASP A 129 5.77 3.00 -12.84
CA ASP A 129 7.18 2.87 -12.45
C ASP A 129 7.32 2.15 -11.08
N TRP A 130 6.36 2.34 -10.19
CA TRP A 130 6.26 1.67 -8.90
C TRP A 130 5.68 0.25 -9.00
N GLY A 131 5.34 -0.20 -10.21
CA GLY A 131 4.76 -1.51 -10.43
C GLY A 131 3.41 -1.67 -9.72
N VAL A 132 2.64 -0.58 -9.62
CA VAL A 132 1.29 -0.60 -9.06
C VAL A 132 0.38 -1.36 -10.02
N THR A 133 -0.35 -2.33 -9.49
CA THR A 133 -1.28 -3.18 -10.26
C THR A 133 -2.73 -2.83 -10.01
N ALA A 134 -3.03 -2.31 -8.81
CA ALA A 134 -4.37 -1.95 -8.39
C ALA A 134 -4.30 -0.84 -7.32
N ALA A 135 -5.47 -0.34 -6.89
CA ALA A 135 -5.60 0.46 -5.68
C ALA A 135 -6.61 -0.25 -4.74
N PRO A 136 -6.35 -0.27 -3.42
CA PRO A 136 -5.19 0.32 -2.75
C PRO A 136 -3.95 -0.58 -2.75
N GLU A 137 -2.79 0.03 -2.79
CA GLU A 137 -1.50 -0.61 -2.52
C GLU A 137 -0.72 0.25 -1.53
N THR A 138 -0.03 -0.39 -0.59
CA THR A 138 0.78 0.32 0.42
C THR A 138 2.21 -0.21 0.42
N PHE A 139 3.16 0.70 0.26
CA PHE A 139 4.59 0.42 0.31
C PHE A 139 5.18 0.90 1.63
N LEU A 140 6.02 0.08 2.26
CA LEU A 140 6.86 0.49 3.37
C LEU A 140 8.23 0.88 2.83
N ILE A 141 8.64 2.11 3.11
CA ILE A 141 9.95 2.65 2.70
C ILE A 141 10.85 2.72 3.92
N GLY A 142 12.05 2.18 3.78
CA GLY A 142 13.10 2.28 4.79
C GLY A 142 13.83 3.62 4.75
N ARG A 143 14.61 3.91 5.79
CA ARG A 143 15.42 5.13 5.89
C ARG A 143 16.43 5.29 4.75
N ASP A 144 16.93 4.18 4.23
CA ASP A 144 17.83 4.16 3.08
C ASP A 144 17.11 4.38 1.73
N GLY A 145 15.80 4.63 1.76
CA GLY A 145 14.98 4.83 0.57
C GLY A 145 14.61 3.54 -0.16
N LYS A 146 14.91 2.36 0.41
CA LYS A 146 14.51 1.10 -0.20
C LYS A 146 13.07 0.73 0.15
N VAL A 147 12.43 0.05 -0.79
CA VAL A 147 11.14 -0.60 -0.56
C VAL A 147 11.37 -1.84 0.29
N LEU A 148 10.87 -1.83 1.53
CA LEU A 148 11.01 -2.96 2.46
C LEU A 148 9.88 -3.97 2.28
N PHE A 149 8.67 -3.48 1.99
CA PHE A 149 7.49 -4.30 1.85
C PHE A 149 6.47 -3.63 0.93
N LYS A 150 5.64 -4.44 0.27
CA LYS A 150 4.50 -4.01 -0.54
C LYS A 150 3.29 -4.85 -0.18
N HIS A 151 2.20 -4.20 0.16
CA HIS A 151 0.91 -4.84 0.41
C HIS A 151 -0.10 -4.43 -0.68
N ILE A 152 -0.77 -5.43 -1.28
CA ILE A 152 -1.78 -5.25 -2.31
C ILE A 152 -3.11 -5.66 -1.68
N SER A 153 -3.90 -4.73 -1.26
CA SER A 153 -5.27 -4.79 -0.73
C SER A 153 -5.45 -3.75 0.39
N PRO A 154 -6.65 -3.58 0.95
CA PRO A 154 -6.86 -2.65 2.06
C PRO A 154 -5.96 -2.95 3.26
N LEU A 155 -5.28 -1.91 3.77
CA LEU A 155 -4.47 -2.01 4.96
C LEU A 155 -5.35 -2.13 6.20
N THR A 156 -5.24 -3.25 6.90
CA THR A 156 -5.97 -3.54 8.14
C THR A 156 -5.06 -3.53 9.36
N ALA A 157 -5.65 -3.45 10.56
CA ALA A 157 -4.89 -3.55 11.81
C ALA A 157 -4.12 -4.88 11.92
N GLN A 158 -4.67 -5.97 11.39
CA GLN A 158 -4.00 -7.28 11.39
C GLN A 158 -2.78 -7.29 10.48
N VAL A 159 -2.91 -6.82 9.23
CA VAL A 159 -1.80 -6.70 8.27
C VAL A 159 -0.73 -5.75 8.83
N TRP A 160 -1.13 -4.63 9.41
CA TRP A 160 -0.23 -3.69 10.05
C TRP A 160 0.63 -4.35 11.14
N GLN A 161 0.00 -5.06 12.07
CA GLN A 161 0.67 -5.69 13.21
C GLN A 161 1.57 -6.85 12.78
N HIS A 162 1.16 -7.61 11.75
CA HIS A 162 1.84 -8.83 11.36
C HIS A 162 2.98 -8.58 10.36
N ASP A 163 2.77 -7.66 9.41
CA ASP A 163 3.66 -7.52 8.26
C ASP A 163 4.47 -6.22 8.29
N PHE A 164 3.88 -5.10 8.73
CA PHE A 164 4.54 -3.80 8.70
C PHE A 164 5.32 -3.50 9.99
N LEU A 165 4.67 -3.65 11.15
CA LEU A 165 5.24 -3.23 12.43
C LEU A 165 6.57 -3.93 12.76
N PRO A 166 6.75 -5.24 12.55
CA PRO A 166 8.03 -5.91 12.79
C PRO A 166 9.17 -5.37 11.92
N LEU A 167 8.88 -5.01 10.67
CA LEU A 167 9.87 -4.44 9.76
C LEU A 167 10.27 -3.02 10.18
N ILE A 168 9.30 -2.22 10.62
CA ILE A 168 9.54 -0.86 11.15
C ILE A 168 10.40 -0.96 12.41
N GLU A 169 10.06 -1.84 13.35
CA GLU A 169 10.84 -2.05 14.57
C GLU A 169 12.27 -2.54 14.28
N ALA A 170 12.45 -3.41 13.28
CA ALA A 170 13.78 -3.85 12.86
C ALA A 170 14.62 -2.68 12.34
N GLN A 171 14.04 -1.81 11.50
CA GLN A 171 14.69 -0.60 10.99
C GLN A 171 15.07 0.39 12.12
N CYS A 172 14.23 0.47 13.15
CA CYS A 172 14.39 1.45 14.22
C CYS A 172 15.27 0.97 15.38
N ARG A 173 15.56 -0.32 15.47
CA ARG A 173 16.50 -0.87 16.46
C ARG A 173 17.94 -0.40 16.24
N GLU A 174 18.34 -0.20 15.00
CA GLU A 174 19.71 0.21 14.66
C GLU A 174 19.97 1.71 14.89
N SER A 175 18.94 2.53 14.75
CA SER A 175 19.00 3.98 14.99
C SER A 175 17.58 4.58 15.05
N GLU A 176 17.35 5.48 15.98
CA GLU A 176 16.08 6.21 16.11
C GLU A 176 15.90 7.31 15.05
N ALA A 177 16.98 7.74 14.40
CA ALA A 177 16.92 8.80 13.40
C ALA A 177 16.03 8.39 12.21
N GLY A 178 15.05 9.23 11.87
CA GLY A 178 14.12 8.98 10.78
C GLY A 178 13.02 7.96 11.08
N CYS A 179 12.94 7.46 12.32
CA CYS A 179 11.90 6.54 12.75
C CYS A 179 10.64 7.25 13.25
N PRO A 180 9.46 6.71 12.96
CA PRO A 180 8.21 7.25 13.50
C PRO A 180 8.14 7.02 15.02
N ARG A 181 7.69 8.03 15.76
CA ARG A 181 7.37 7.89 17.20
C ARG A 181 5.94 7.39 17.33
N LEU A 182 5.76 6.09 17.12
CA LEU A 182 4.43 5.49 17.17
C LEU A 182 3.91 5.50 18.62
N THR A 183 2.80 6.18 18.84
CA THR A 183 1.99 5.97 20.04
C THR A 183 1.22 4.68 19.88
N ALA A 184 1.07 3.89 20.96
CA ALA A 184 0.34 2.64 20.90
C ALA A 184 -1.04 2.86 20.27
N LEU A 185 -1.32 2.13 19.19
CA LEU A 185 -2.66 2.07 18.63
C LEU A 185 -3.57 1.50 19.71
N ALA A 186 -4.49 2.30 20.22
CA ALA A 186 -5.44 1.82 21.21
C ALA A 186 -6.15 0.61 20.61
N SER A 187 -5.95 -0.55 21.21
CA SER A 187 -6.66 -1.79 20.89
C SER A 187 -8.15 -1.57 21.15
N ARG A 188 -8.92 -1.34 20.09
CA ARG A 188 -10.37 -1.42 20.13
C ARG A 188 -10.84 -2.61 19.33
#